data_09caf9931bc131ec1cc52ef4f93792df
#
_entry.id   09caf9931bc131ec1cc52ef4f93792df
#
_cell.length_a   1.000
_cell.length_b   1.000
_cell.length_c   1.000
_cell.angle_alpha   90.00
_cell.angle_beta   90.00
_cell.angle_gamma   90.00
#
_symmetry.space_group_name_H-M   'P 1'
#
loop_
_entity.id
_entity.type
_entity.pdbx_description
1 polymer ?
#
loop_
_entity_poly.entity_id
_entity_poly.type
_entity_poly.pdbx_seq_one_letter_code
_entity_poly.pdbx_strand_id
1 'polypeptide(L)'
;MGKVWYIPQDLDSQLFGENLLDELTTGAEVTPERKKEAEEILGALELTPFIKQHPSTLSGGQKQRLALGVALMHKAPIIVLDEPTSGLDGTNMRNVSRMIRKLAKMWRTIIVITHDAECALACCERAIRLENGCITDDFQIRGSELLLEKIGYNQSSISGL
;
A
#
# COMPACT_ATOMS: atom_id res chain seq x y z
N MET A 1 -18.23 -7.98 -9.25
CA MET A 1 -17.01 -7.19 -9.06
C MET A 1 -16.99 -6.66 -7.63
N GLY A 2 -16.02 -7.02 -6.80
CA GLY A 2 -15.92 -6.56 -5.41
C GLY A 2 -15.70 -5.05 -5.36
N LYS A 3 -16.36 -4.36 -4.43
CA LYS A 3 -16.20 -2.91 -4.23
C LYS A 3 -14.97 -2.55 -3.40
N VAL A 4 -14.37 -3.52 -2.74
CA VAL A 4 -13.23 -3.34 -1.82
C VAL A 4 -12.19 -4.40 -2.11
N TRP A 5 -10.91 -4.00 -2.16
CA TRP A 5 -9.75 -4.89 -2.21
C TRP A 5 -8.96 -4.73 -0.91
N TYR A 6 -8.74 -5.83 -0.21
CA TYR A 6 -7.99 -5.86 1.04
C TYR A 6 -6.59 -6.45 0.81
N ILE A 7 -5.57 -5.75 1.25
CA ILE A 7 -4.17 -6.15 1.21
C ILE A 7 -3.71 -6.32 2.67
N PRO A 8 -3.50 -7.55 3.14
CA PRO A 8 -3.06 -7.82 4.50
C PRO A 8 -1.58 -7.52 4.70
N GLN A 9 -1.15 -7.51 5.95
CA GLN A 9 0.25 -7.37 6.34
C GLN A 9 1.11 -8.54 5.82
N ASP A 10 0.61 -9.78 5.92
CA ASP A 10 1.28 -10.97 5.39
C ASP A 10 0.87 -11.21 3.93
N LEU A 11 1.80 -10.89 3.01
CA LEU A 11 1.61 -11.03 1.57
C LEU A 11 1.99 -12.41 1.04
N ASP A 12 2.76 -13.20 1.78
CA ASP A 12 3.22 -14.52 1.33
C ASP A 12 2.05 -15.49 1.16
N SER A 13 0.97 -15.26 1.87
CA SER A 13 -0.27 -16.02 1.77
C SER A 13 -1.21 -15.56 0.63
N GLN A 14 -0.84 -14.53 -0.14
CA GLN A 14 -1.71 -13.93 -1.18
C GLN A 14 -1.10 -13.88 -2.58
N LEU A 15 0.19 -14.13 -2.73
CA LEU A 15 0.89 -14.04 -4.00
C LEU A 15 1.25 -15.45 -4.49
N PHE A 16 0.54 -15.96 -5.49
CA PHE A 16 0.58 -17.35 -5.94
C PHE A 16 1.01 -17.54 -7.40
N GLY A 17 1.16 -16.46 -8.17
CA GLY A 17 1.53 -16.50 -9.58
C GLY A 17 2.92 -17.12 -9.80
N GLU A 18 3.15 -17.79 -10.92
CA GLU A 18 4.46 -18.30 -11.30
C GLU A 18 5.49 -17.17 -11.55
N ASN A 19 5.00 -16.00 -11.89
CA ASN A 19 5.77 -14.79 -12.10
C ASN A 19 4.88 -13.55 -11.88
N LEU A 20 5.46 -12.34 -11.91
CA LEU A 20 4.72 -11.12 -11.61
C LEU A 20 3.61 -10.81 -12.62
N LEU A 21 3.81 -11.15 -13.88
CA LEU A 21 2.80 -10.93 -14.91
C LEU A 21 1.59 -11.85 -14.69
N ASP A 22 1.86 -13.11 -14.39
CA ASP A 22 0.85 -14.11 -14.06
C ASP A 22 0.06 -13.70 -12.83
N GLU A 23 0.75 -13.24 -11.77
CA GLU A 23 0.10 -12.73 -10.56
C GLU A 23 -0.91 -11.60 -10.87
N LEU A 24 -0.53 -10.62 -11.72
CA LEU A 24 -1.42 -9.52 -12.07
C LEU A 24 -2.61 -9.94 -12.94
N THR A 25 -2.46 -11.01 -13.73
CA THR A 25 -3.50 -11.46 -14.67
C THR A 25 -4.36 -12.58 -14.11
N THR A 26 -4.01 -13.14 -12.96
CA THR A 26 -4.73 -14.25 -12.30
C THR A 26 -6.22 -13.91 -12.10
N GLY A 27 -7.07 -14.93 -12.22
CA GLY A 27 -8.52 -14.83 -12.00
C GLY A 27 -9.33 -14.22 -13.15
N ALA A 28 -8.71 -13.96 -14.31
CA ALA A 28 -9.42 -13.52 -15.51
C ALA A 28 -8.75 -14.05 -16.79
N GLU A 29 -9.45 -14.02 -17.91
CA GLU A 29 -8.91 -14.38 -19.20
C GLU A 29 -7.73 -13.46 -19.57
N VAL A 30 -6.61 -14.08 -19.98
CA VAL A 30 -5.38 -13.34 -20.35
C VAL A 30 -5.48 -12.93 -21.81
N THR A 31 -6.01 -11.74 -22.06
CA THR A 31 -6.01 -11.13 -23.39
C THR A 31 -4.74 -10.31 -23.64
N PRO A 32 -4.37 -10.02 -24.90
CA PRO A 32 -3.23 -9.15 -25.22
C PRO A 32 -3.34 -7.77 -24.54
N GLU A 33 -4.53 -7.19 -24.49
CA GLU A 33 -4.81 -5.90 -23.86
C GLU A 33 -4.58 -5.96 -22.36
N ARG A 34 -5.05 -7.03 -21.69
CA ARG A 34 -4.88 -7.25 -20.26
C ARG A 34 -3.41 -7.44 -19.91
N LYS A 35 -2.67 -8.17 -20.74
CA LYS A 35 -1.22 -8.35 -20.59
C LYS A 35 -0.49 -7.00 -20.68
N LYS A 36 -0.83 -6.19 -21.67
CA LYS A 36 -0.27 -4.85 -21.84
C LYS A 36 -0.58 -3.95 -20.62
N GLU A 37 -1.84 -3.95 -20.14
CA GLU A 37 -2.22 -3.21 -18.92
C GLU A 37 -1.39 -3.66 -17.72
N ALA A 38 -1.16 -4.97 -17.53
CA ALA A 38 -0.32 -5.50 -16.46
C ALA A 38 1.15 -5.06 -16.58
N GLU A 39 1.72 -5.07 -17.78
CA GLU A 39 3.09 -4.60 -18.04
C GLU A 39 3.23 -3.09 -17.75
N GLU A 40 2.25 -2.28 -18.13
CA GLU A 40 2.21 -0.84 -17.81
C GLU A 40 2.13 -0.60 -16.29
N ILE A 41 1.31 -1.38 -15.58
CA ILE A 41 1.23 -1.33 -14.11
C ILE A 41 2.56 -1.72 -13.48
N LEU A 42 3.18 -2.82 -13.90
CA LEU A 42 4.50 -3.24 -13.40
C LEU A 42 5.56 -2.17 -13.65
N GLY A 43 5.52 -1.49 -14.79
CA GLY A 43 6.38 -0.35 -15.10
C GLY A 43 6.16 0.82 -14.13
N ALA A 44 4.91 1.19 -13.88
CA ALA A 44 4.56 2.28 -12.96
C ALA A 44 4.94 1.99 -11.50
N LEU A 45 5.03 0.70 -11.15
CA LEU A 45 5.42 0.18 -9.84
C LEU A 45 6.93 -0.10 -9.71
N GLU A 46 7.72 0.18 -10.74
CA GLU A 46 9.17 -0.09 -10.80
C GLU A 46 9.50 -1.58 -10.60
N LEU A 47 8.65 -2.46 -11.12
CA LEU A 47 8.79 -3.92 -11.02
C LEU A 47 9.17 -4.60 -12.35
N THR A 48 9.31 -3.86 -13.45
CA THR A 48 9.67 -4.41 -14.76
C THR A 48 10.92 -5.31 -14.73
N PRO A 49 12.01 -4.99 -13.99
CA PRO A 49 13.19 -5.85 -13.93
C PRO A 49 12.92 -7.23 -13.32
N PHE A 50 11.83 -7.38 -12.59
CA PHE A 50 11.47 -8.59 -11.84
C PHE A 50 10.34 -9.39 -12.48
N ILE A 51 9.84 -8.98 -13.65
CA ILE A 51 8.62 -9.49 -14.28
C ILE A 51 8.57 -11.02 -14.41
N LYS A 52 9.72 -11.66 -14.62
CA LYS A 52 9.87 -13.12 -14.77
C LYS A 52 10.19 -13.85 -13.47
N GLN A 53 10.34 -13.13 -12.38
CA GLN A 53 10.65 -13.73 -11.08
C GLN A 53 9.38 -14.23 -10.39
N HIS A 54 9.52 -15.26 -9.56
CA HIS A 54 8.44 -15.71 -8.70
C HIS A 54 8.23 -14.70 -7.57
N PRO A 55 6.97 -14.34 -7.20
CA PRO A 55 6.66 -13.36 -6.16
C PRO A 55 7.37 -13.60 -4.82
N SER A 56 7.59 -14.87 -4.43
CA SER A 56 8.27 -15.22 -3.18
C SER A 56 9.73 -14.73 -3.10
N THR A 57 10.38 -14.48 -4.24
CA THR A 57 11.78 -14.02 -4.30
C THR A 57 11.94 -12.50 -4.13
N LEU A 58 10.82 -11.78 -4.10
CA LEU A 58 10.80 -10.33 -3.96
C LEU A 58 11.10 -9.89 -2.53
N SER A 59 11.70 -8.71 -2.38
CA SER A 59 11.80 -8.03 -1.08
C SER A 59 10.40 -7.60 -0.58
N GLY A 60 10.26 -7.35 0.73
CA GLY A 60 8.98 -6.91 1.32
C GLY A 60 8.37 -5.70 0.60
N GLY A 61 9.16 -4.67 0.32
CA GLY A 61 8.69 -3.49 -0.42
C GLY A 61 8.31 -3.79 -1.88
N GLN A 62 8.96 -4.76 -2.54
CA GLN A 62 8.58 -5.22 -3.87
C GLN A 62 7.27 -6.01 -3.84
N LYS A 63 7.08 -6.89 -2.85
CA LYS A 63 5.83 -7.63 -2.63
C LYS A 63 4.66 -6.66 -2.38
N GLN A 64 4.89 -5.63 -1.56
CA GLN A 64 3.87 -4.61 -1.28
C GLN A 64 3.46 -3.86 -2.55
N ARG A 65 4.43 -3.48 -3.40
CA ARG A 65 4.14 -2.86 -4.69
C ARG A 65 3.40 -3.81 -5.63
N LEU A 66 3.77 -5.09 -5.66
CA LEU A 66 3.08 -6.10 -6.47
C LEU A 66 1.61 -6.26 -6.03
N ALA A 67 1.33 -6.36 -4.73
CA ALA A 67 -0.02 -6.45 -4.19
C ALA A 67 -0.89 -5.22 -4.55
N LEU A 68 -0.30 -4.02 -4.56
CA LEU A 68 -0.95 -2.81 -5.08
C LEU A 68 -1.25 -2.94 -6.57
N GLY A 69 -0.35 -3.53 -7.36
CA GLY A 69 -0.56 -3.81 -8.77
C GLY A 69 -1.75 -4.74 -9.02
N VAL A 70 -1.87 -5.80 -8.24
CA VAL A 70 -3.03 -6.71 -8.30
C VAL A 70 -4.33 -5.96 -8.02
N ALA A 71 -4.37 -5.11 -6.98
CA ALA A 71 -5.53 -4.27 -6.68
C ALA A 71 -5.91 -3.33 -7.84
N LEU A 72 -4.91 -2.79 -8.54
CA LEU A 72 -5.11 -1.94 -9.73
C LEU A 72 -5.74 -2.73 -10.88
N MET A 73 -5.23 -3.93 -11.18
CA MET A 73 -5.79 -4.81 -12.22
C MET A 73 -7.24 -5.18 -11.96
N HIS A 74 -7.62 -5.33 -10.70
CA HIS A 74 -9.01 -5.57 -10.29
C HIS A 74 -9.91 -4.32 -10.34
N LYS A 75 -9.34 -3.14 -10.66
CA LYS A 75 -10.08 -1.87 -10.77
C LYS A 75 -10.91 -1.55 -9.52
N ALA A 76 -10.42 -1.99 -8.35
CA ALA A 76 -11.12 -1.78 -7.08
C ALA A 76 -11.21 -0.29 -6.74
N PRO A 77 -12.41 0.25 -6.50
CA PRO A 77 -12.58 1.66 -6.13
C PRO A 77 -12.10 1.97 -4.71
N ILE A 78 -12.07 0.97 -3.83
CA ILE A 78 -11.60 1.08 -2.45
C ILE A 78 -10.52 0.03 -2.23
N ILE A 79 -9.37 0.47 -1.74
CA ILE A 79 -8.25 -0.40 -1.36
C ILE A 79 -7.98 -0.20 0.12
N VAL A 80 -7.96 -1.30 0.87
CA VAL A 80 -7.60 -1.31 2.30
C VAL A 80 -6.22 -1.94 2.42
N LEU A 81 -5.31 -1.25 3.06
CA LEU A 81 -3.93 -1.67 3.33
C LEU A 81 -3.76 -1.87 4.83
N ASP A 82 -3.34 -3.06 5.22
CA ASP A 82 -3.07 -3.40 6.61
C ASP A 82 -1.56 -3.42 6.84
N GLU A 83 -1.07 -2.51 7.68
CA GLU A 83 0.35 -2.33 8.01
C GLU A 83 1.28 -2.32 6.79
N PRO A 84 1.04 -1.48 5.77
CA PRO A 84 1.73 -1.57 4.47
C PRO A 84 3.23 -1.27 4.52
N THR A 85 3.73 -0.75 5.63
CA THR A 85 5.15 -0.38 5.81
C THR A 85 5.85 -1.22 6.88
N SER A 86 5.14 -2.16 7.49
CA SER A 86 5.69 -3.02 8.53
C SER A 86 6.89 -3.82 8.03
N GLY A 87 7.99 -3.79 8.78
CA GLY A 87 9.22 -4.50 8.44
C GLY A 87 10.02 -3.91 7.26
N LEU A 88 9.63 -2.75 6.72
CA LEU A 88 10.37 -2.06 5.68
C LEU A 88 11.41 -1.10 6.28
N ASP A 89 12.56 -0.99 5.60
CA ASP A 89 13.50 0.09 5.88
C ASP A 89 12.93 1.46 5.45
N GLY A 90 13.53 2.55 5.95
CA GLY A 90 13.04 3.91 5.69
C GLY A 90 12.98 4.29 4.20
N THR A 91 13.82 3.71 3.34
CA THR A 91 13.78 3.96 1.89
C THR A 91 12.59 3.27 1.23
N ASN A 92 12.38 2.00 1.56
CA ASN A 92 11.24 1.23 1.06
C ASN A 92 9.91 1.78 1.60
N MET A 93 9.85 2.18 2.86
CA MET A 93 8.69 2.83 3.46
C MET A 93 8.32 4.11 2.69
N ARG A 94 9.28 5.00 2.40
CA ARG A 94 9.04 6.22 1.60
C ARG A 94 8.55 5.90 0.19
N ASN A 95 9.09 4.86 -0.45
CA ASN A 95 8.67 4.45 -1.79
C ASN A 95 7.23 3.94 -1.80
N VAL A 96 6.84 3.09 -0.84
CA VAL A 96 5.47 2.59 -0.69
C VAL A 96 4.52 3.74 -0.38
N SER A 97 4.85 4.63 0.56
CA SER A 97 4.03 5.79 0.91
C SER A 97 3.81 6.73 -0.26
N ARG A 98 4.85 6.99 -1.08
CA ARG A 98 4.73 7.80 -2.30
C ARG A 98 3.77 7.16 -3.31
N MET A 99 3.83 5.84 -3.43
CA MET A 99 2.95 5.09 -4.32
C MET A 99 1.50 5.11 -3.85
N ILE A 100 1.23 4.91 -2.56
CA ILE A 100 -0.10 5.05 -1.96
C ILE A 100 -0.68 6.44 -2.30
N ARG A 101 0.09 7.52 -2.11
CA ARG A 101 -0.33 8.88 -2.49
C ARG A 101 -0.65 9.02 -3.98
N LYS A 102 0.17 8.43 -4.85
CA LYS A 102 -0.05 8.46 -6.30
C LYS A 102 -1.35 7.77 -6.67
N LEU A 103 -1.64 6.62 -6.07
CA LEU A 103 -2.87 5.86 -6.29
C LEU A 103 -4.11 6.61 -5.78
N ALA A 104 -4.03 7.24 -4.61
CA ALA A 104 -5.13 8.03 -4.07
C ALA A 104 -5.52 9.19 -5.00
N LYS A 105 -4.56 9.81 -5.71
CA LYS A 105 -4.81 10.85 -6.70
C LYS A 105 -5.50 10.33 -7.98
N MET A 106 -5.53 9.03 -8.21
CA MET A 106 -6.17 8.39 -9.37
C MET A 106 -7.64 8.02 -9.09
N TRP A 107 -8.36 8.80 -8.26
CA TRP A 107 -9.79 8.61 -7.94
C TRP A 107 -10.10 7.30 -7.20
N ARG A 108 -9.17 6.83 -6.36
CA ARG A 108 -9.37 5.67 -5.49
C ARG A 108 -9.42 6.08 -4.05
N THR A 109 -10.31 5.47 -3.28
CA THR A 109 -10.29 5.59 -1.82
C THR A 109 -9.28 4.59 -1.28
N ILE A 110 -8.27 5.08 -0.57
CA ILE A 110 -7.27 4.23 0.09
C ILE A 110 -7.44 4.38 1.60
N ILE A 111 -7.62 3.25 2.26
CA ILE A 111 -7.68 3.17 3.72
C ILE A 111 -6.41 2.46 4.16
N VAL A 112 -5.64 3.09 5.02
CA VAL A 112 -4.43 2.54 5.62
C VAL A 112 -4.70 2.26 7.09
N ILE A 113 -4.56 1.01 7.49
CA ILE A 113 -4.59 0.61 8.90
C ILE A 113 -3.14 0.53 9.33
N THR A 114 -2.74 1.33 10.31
CA THR A 114 -1.36 1.32 10.80
C THR A 114 -1.27 1.93 12.20
N HIS A 115 -0.28 1.47 12.95
CA HIS A 115 0.18 2.08 14.20
C HIS A 115 1.43 2.96 13.98
N ASP A 116 1.96 2.98 12.74
CA ASP A 116 3.12 3.78 12.37
C ASP A 116 2.71 5.20 11.97
N ALA A 117 3.02 6.15 12.85
CA ALA A 117 2.74 7.57 12.64
C ALA A 117 3.50 8.13 11.42
N GLU A 118 4.72 7.66 11.15
CA GLU A 118 5.52 8.11 10.00
C GLU A 118 4.87 7.69 8.69
N CYS A 119 4.36 6.47 8.62
CA CYS A 119 3.56 5.99 7.49
C CYS A 119 2.31 6.86 7.29
N ALA A 120 1.52 7.08 8.35
CA ALA A 120 0.30 7.89 8.28
C ALA A 120 0.58 9.31 7.79
N LEU A 121 1.60 9.97 8.36
CA LEU A 121 2.08 11.30 7.93
C LEU A 121 2.55 11.33 6.47
N ALA A 122 3.22 10.26 6.05
CA ALA A 122 3.79 10.19 4.71
C ALA A 122 2.73 9.98 3.62
N CYS A 123 1.61 9.30 3.87
CA CYS A 123 0.68 8.91 2.80
C CYS A 123 -0.79 9.28 3.02
N CYS A 124 -1.23 9.61 4.23
CA CYS A 124 -2.63 9.91 4.51
C CYS A 124 -2.92 11.42 4.56
N GLU A 125 -4.18 11.79 4.35
CA GLU A 125 -4.68 13.16 4.45
C GLU A 125 -5.58 13.36 5.68
N ARG A 126 -6.17 12.27 6.19
CA ARG A 126 -7.07 12.22 7.34
C ARG A 126 -6.74 10.98 8.16
N ALA A 127 -6.82 11.07 9.46
CA ALA A 127 -6.68 9.96 10.37
C ALA A 127 -7.91 9.83 11.27
N ILE A 128 -8.27 8.57 11.53
CA ILE A 128 -9.32 8.19 12.45
C ILE A 128 -8.69 7.28 13.50
N ARG A 129 -8.81 7.64 14.77
CA ARG A 129 -8.34 6.82 15.87
C ARG A 129 -9.46 5.92 16.37
N LEU A 130 -9.14 4.65 16.52
CA LEU A 130 -10.05 3.64 17.05
C LEU A 130 -9.53 3.11 18.39
N GLU A 131 -10.34 3.20 19.45
CA GLU A 131 -10.04 2.62 20.76
C GLU A 131 -11.27 1.90 21.28
N ASN A 132 -11.08 0.66 21.74
CA ASN A 132 -12.16 -0.19 22.28
C ASN A 132 -13.39 -0.29 21.36
N GLY A 133 -13.18 -0.33 20.05
CA GLY A 133 -14.24 -0.43 19.05
C GLY A 133 -15.00 0.87 18.76
N CYS A 134 -14.56 2.00 19.33
CA CYS A 134 -15.16 3.32 19.12
C CYS A 134 -14.18 4.28 18.45
N ILE A 135 -14.73 5.21 17.66
CA ILE A 135 -13.94 6.34 17.13
C ILE A 135 -13.75 7.33 18.27
N THR A 136 -12.49 7.58 18.64
CA THR A 136 -12.11 8.55 19.67
C THR A 136 -11.65 9.88 19.11
N ASP A 137 -11.03 9.84 17.91
CA ASP A 137 -10.57 11.04 17.22
C ASP A 137 -10.79 10.91 15.71
N ASP A 138 -10.99 12.06 15.05
CA ASP A 138 -11.11 12.23 13.61
C ASP A 138 -10.53 13.57 13.21
N PHE A 139 -9.44 13.59 12.47
CA PHE A 139 -8.70 14.82 12.18
C PHE A 139 -7.96 14.80 10.84
N GLN A 140 -7.75 16.00 10.28
CA GLN A 140 -6.94 16.20 9.08
C GLN A 140 -5.45 16.17 9.44
N ILE A 141 -4.66 15.42 8.65
CA ILE A 141 -3.21 15.28 8.87
C ILE A 141 -2.44 16.51 8.37
N ARG A 142 -2.94 17.21 7.35
CA ARG A 142 -2.24 18.35 6.77
C ARG A 142 -2.27 19.56 7.69
N GLY A 143 -1.08 20.01 8.11
CA GLY A 143 -0.88 21.27 8.83
C GLY A 143 -0.97 21.19 10.35
N SER A 144 -0.97 20.01 10.95
CA SER A 144 -1.02 19.90 12.41
C SER A 144 0.30 19.40 13.00
N GLU A 145 1.07 20.32 13.59
CA GLU A 145 2.07 19.96 14.63
C GLU A 145 1.41 19.19 15.81
N LEU A 146 0.11 19.35 15.98
CA LEU A 146 -0.75 18.61 16.92
C LEU A 146 -0.81 17.10 16.65
N LEU A 147 -0.36 16.61 15.51
CA LEU A 147 -0.54 15.23 15.10
C LEU A 147 0.33 14.28 15.93
N LEU A 148 1.57 14.63 16.16
CA LEU A 148 2.51 13.80 16.92
C LEU A 148 2.04 13.62 18.37
N GLU A 149 1.45 14.68 18.95
CA GLU A 149 0.89 14.67 20.29
C GLU A 149 -0.38 13.81 20.39
N LYS A 150 -1.27 13.90 19.39
CA LYS A 150 -2.53 13.15 19.34
C LYS A 150 -2.35 11.66 19.05
N ILE A 151 -1.26 11.26 18.32
CA ILE A 151 -0.94 9.85 18.05
C ILE A 151 -0.18 9.21 19.24
N GLY A 152 0.12 9.97 20.32
CA GLY A 152 0.87 9.46 21.46
C GLY A 152 2.37 9.35 21.23
N TYR A 153 2.88 9.99 20.18
CA TYR A 153 4.32 10.08 19.91
C TYR A 153 4.95 11.12 20.82
N ASN A 154 5.70 10.67 21.82
CA ASN A 154 6.48 11.54 22.69
C ASN A 154 7.66 12.11 21.89
N GLN A 155 7.84 13.44 21.88
CA GLN A 155 8.90 14.16 21.14
C GLN A 155 10.35 13.69 21.44
N SER A 156 10.55 12.83 22.44
CA SER A 156 11.88 12.28 22.79
C SER A 156 12.45 11.30 21.75
N SER A 157 11.68 10.89 20.73
CA SER A 157 12.12 9.95 19.70
C SER A 157 12.66 10.61 18.41
N ILE A 158 12.58 11.95 18.28
CA ILE A 158 12.94 12.68 17.06
C ILE A 158 14.35 13.34 17.16
N SER A 159 15.02 13.26 18.27
CA SER A 159 16.36 13.88 18.46
C SER A 159 17.52 13.13 17.79
N GLY A 160 17.26 12.28 16.80
CA GLY A 160 18.25 11.46 16.09
C GLY A 160 18.16 11.46 14.56
N LEU A 161 17.50 12.45 13.93
CA LEU A 161 17.49 12.63 12.48
C LEU A 161 18.17 13.94 12.08
#